data_22012a4cc733ee38fe3cda11893fff1a
#
_entry.id   22012a4cc733ee38fe3cda11893fff1a
#
_cell.length_a   1.000
_cell.length_b   1.000
_cell.length_c   1.000
_cell.angle_alpha   90.00
_cell.angle_beta   90.00
_cell.angle_gamma   90.00
#
_symmetry.space_group_name_H-M   'P 1'
#
loop_
_entity.id
_entity.type
_entity.pdbx_description
1 polymer ?
#
loop_
_entity_poly.entity_id
_entity_poly.type
_entity_poly.pdbx_seq_one_letter_code
_entity_poly.pdbx_strand_id
1 'polypeptide(L)'
;MKLSYNNYTARFCDGGVEVFKGDTLLYYNKRPMYAFIKTALAVTEFYDAPYETITEKDGSILAEGILRSPTGSQLHFSDSYGISDGAMKVDRTVTVLETADDFGFATKVSFVLAASDKIRDYNCFAPANWYRQNEFANPSVLGYDLDCEYFWRREVCYTLPLFAAQNKATGETISLSRWAADVGMRSQ
;
A
#
# COMPACT_ATOMS: atom_id res chain seq x y z
N MET A 1 -5.96 -3.14 18.68
CA MET A 1 -4.52 -3.30 18.98
C MET A 1 -3.75 -2.09 18.48
N LYS A 2 -2.51 -1.88 18.95
CA LYS A 2 -1.74 -0.70 18.56
C LYS A 2 -0.24 -0.97 18.57
N LEU A 3 0.47 -0.30 17.66
CA LEU A 3 1.93 -0.12 17.67
C LEU A 3 2.23 1.36 17.87
N SER A 4 3.19 1.70 18.71
CA SER A 4 3.54 3.11 18.98
C SER A 4 5.03 3.33 18.92
N TYR A 5 5.43 4.45 18.29
CA TYR A 5 6.81 4.90 18.24
C TYR A 5 6.86 6.42 18.29
N ASN A 6 7.52 6.98 19.31
CA ASN A 6 7.52 8.41 19.59
C ASN A 6 6.07 8.93 19.68
N ASN A 7 5.72 9.92 18.85
CA ASN A 7 4.39 10.52 18.79
C ASN A 7 3.46 9.89 17.73
N TYR A 8 3.87 8.76 17.14
CA TYR A 8 3.09 8.06 16.13
C TYR A 8 2.47 6.79 16.70
N THR A 9 1.24 6.52 16.32
CA THR A 9 0.51 5.31 16.73
C THR A 9 -0.23 4.71 15.55
N ALA A 10 0.06 3.45 15.23
CA ALA A 10 -0.77 2.64 14.35
C ALA A 10 -1.83 1.91 15.18
N ARG A 11 -3.09 2.11 14.86
CA ARG A 11 -4.25 1.42 15.48
C ARG A 11 -4.80 0.41 14.50
N PHE A 12 -5.06 -0.78 14.99
CA PHE A 12 -5.64 -1.89 14.22
C PHE A 12 -7.04 -2.16 14.76
N CYS A 13 -8.04 -1.85 13.96
CA CYS A 13 -9.45 -1.98 14.31
C CYS A 13 -10.28 -2.27 13.05
N ASP A 14 -11.38 -2.98 13.24
CA ASP A 14 -12.37 -3.30 12.20
C ASP A 14 -11.75 -3.92 10.93
N GLY A 15 -10.68 -4.71 11.12
CA GLY A 15 -9.94 -5.33 10.01
C GLY A 15 -9.06 -4.36 9.20
N GLY A 16 -8.91 -3.12 9.64
CA GLY A 16 -8.10 -2.08 9.01
C GLY A 16 -6.95 -1.58 9.87
N VAL A 17 -6.21 -0.61 9.33
CA VAL A 17 -5.13 0.09 10.01
C VAL A 17 -5.29 1.59 9.86
N GLU A 18 -5.07 2.32 10.96
CA GLU A 18 -5.10 3.79 11.03
C GLU A 18 -3.81 4.27 11.68
N VAL A 19 -3.19 5.30 11.14
CA VAL A 19 -1.95 5.86 11.69
C VAL A 19 -2.14 7.31 12.08
N PHE A 20 -1.79 7.60 13.32
CA PHE A 20 -1.94 8.89 13.97
C PHE A 20 -0.58 9.49 14.33
N LYS A 21 -0.53 10.83 14.39
CA LYS A 21 0.48 11.60 15.10
C LYS A 21 -0.20 12.36 16.23
N GLY A 22 0.04 11.95 17.48
CA GLY A 22 -0.81 12.38 18.59
C GLY A 22 -2.26 11.97 18.33
N ASP A 23 -3.17 12.95 18.30
CA ASP A 23 -4.60 12.74 18.03
C ASP A 23 -4.97 12.96 16.55
N THR A 24 -4.02 13.36 15.71
CA THR A 24 -4.29 13.65 14.30
C THR A 24 -4.14 12.39 13.45
N LEU A 25 -5.21 11.97 12.79
CA LEU A 25 -5.17 10.90 11.78
C LEU A 25 -4.38 11.37 10.57
N LEU A 26 -3.33 10.63 10.21
CA LEU A 26 -2.48 10.95 9.06
C LEU A 26 -2.89 10.15 7.83
N TYR A 27 -3.06 8.86 7.99
CA TYR A 27 -3.45 7.95 6.91
C TYR A 27 -4.08 6.68 7.46
N TYR A 28 -4.81 6.00 6.59
CA TYR A 28 -5.54 4.78 6.94
C TYR A 28 -5.66 3.83 5.75
N ASN A 29 -5.96 2.57 6.05
CA ASN A 29 -6.47 1.61 5.10
C ASN A 29 -7.50 0.72 5.80
N LYS A 30 -8.75 0.78 5.37
CA LYS A 30 -9.84 -0.02 5.94
C LYS A 30 -9.94 -1.41 5.32
N ARG A 31 -9.30 -1.63 4.18
CA ARG A 31 -9.34 -2.89 3.41
C ARG A 31 -7.93 -3.24 2.90
N PRO A 32 -7.02 -3.64 3.84
CA PRO A 32 -5.59 -3.76 3.53
C PRO A 32 -5.23 -4.95 2.65
N MET A 33 -6.03 -6.01 2.67
CA MET A 33 -5.85 -7.13 1.74
C MET A 33 -6.29 -6.68 0.36
N TYR A 34 -5.33 -6.58 -0.56
CA TYR A 34 -5.59 -6.05 -1.89
C TYR A 34 -4.90 -6.91 -2.94
N ALA A 35 -5.65 -7.29 -3.96
CA ALA A 35 -5.11 -8.01 -5.10
C ALA A 35 -5.63 -7.46 -6.43
N PHE A 36 -4.73 -7.44 -7.42
CA PHE A 36 -5.07 -7.36 -8.83
C PHE A 36 -5.12 -8.80 -9.33
N ILE A 37 -6.24 -9.22 -9.86
CA ILE A 37 -6.40 -10.57 -10.42
C ILE A 37 -6.65 -10.44 -11.90
N LYS A 38 -5.83 -11.09 -12.68
CA LYS A 38 -5.99 -11.12 -14.14
C LYS A 38 -6.92 -12.27 -14.49
N THR A 39 -8.18 -11.97 -14.74
CA THR A 39 -9.24 -12.93 -15.00
C THR A 39 -9.36 -13.35 -16.47
N ALA A 40 -8.77 -12.54 -17.40
CA ALA A 40 -8.64 -12.85 -18.83
C ALA A 40 -7.43 -12.15 -19.42
N LEU A 41 -7.05 -12.45 -20.64
CA LEU A 41 -5.85 -11.89 -21.30
C LEU A 41 -5.78 -10.36 -21.26
N ALA A 42 -6.91 -9.68 -21.32
CA ALA A 42 -7.00 -8.21 -21.32
C ALA A 42 -7.76 -7.64 -20.11
N VAL A 43 -8.22 -8.48 -19.18
CA VAL A 43 -9.05 -8.06 -18.05
C VAL A 43 -8.25 -8.21 -16.76
N THR A 44 -8.15 -7.11 -16.02
CA THR A 44 -7.61 -7.11 -14.67
C THR A 44 -8.65 -6.52 -13.74
N GLU A 45 -8.97 -7.24 -12.69
CA GLU A 45 -9.94 -6.80 -11.70
C GLU A 45 -9.25 -6.56 -10.35
N PHE A 46 -9.85 -5.72 -9.53
CA PHE A 46 -9.28 -5.27 -8.27
C PHE A 46 -10.20 -5.70 -7.16
N TYR A 47 -9.64 -6.41 -6.18
CA TYR A 47 -10.35 -6.87 -5.01
C TYR A 47 -9.63 -6.42 -3.76
N ASP A 48 -10.40 -6.03 -2.76
CA ASP A 48 -9.88 -5.71 -1.45
C ASP A 48 -10.80 -6.24 -0.36
N ALA A 49 -10.23 -6.47 0.82
CA ALA A 49 -10.98 -6.89 2.00
C ALA A 49 -10.28 -6.41 3.29
N PRO A 50 -11.04 -6.26 4.38
CA PRO A 50 -10.46 -6.10 5.71
C PRO A 50 -9.83 -7.42 6.17
N TYR A 51 -8.88 -7.35 7.10
CA TYR A 51 -8.40 -8.53 7.79
C TYR A 51 -9.53 -9.21 8.59
N GLU A 52 -9.50 -10.53 8.63
CA GLU A 52 -10.45 -11.34 9.40
C GLU A 52 -10.00 -11.47 10.85
N THR A 53 -8.68 -11.52 11.08
CA THR A 53 -8.08 -11.65 12.42
C THR A 53 -6.92 -10.68 12.58
N ILE A 54 -6.80 -10.12 13.79
CA ILE A 54 -5.67 -9.26 14.18
C ILE A 54 -5.23 -9.73 15.57
N THR A 55 -3.97 -10.11 15.70
CA THR A 55 -3.39 -10.62 16.96
C THR A 55 -2.07 -9.94 17.25
N GLU A 56 -1.72 -9.82 18.52
CA GLU A 56 -0.40 -9.35 18.93
C GLU A 56 0.49 -10.57 19.19
N LYS A 57 1.68 -10.56 18.61
CA LYS A 57 2.67 -11.61 18.76
C LYS A 57 4.08 -11.02 18.80
N ASP A 58 4.80 -11.28 19.88
CA ASP A 58 6.21 -10.89 20.06
C ASP A 58 6.48 -9.40 19.78
N GLY A 59 5.57 -8.52 20.19
CA GLY A 59 5.67 -7.06 19.99
C GLY A 59 5.36 -6.59 18.58
N SER A 60 4.90 -7.49 17.73
CA SER A 60 4.39 -7.21 16.39
C SER A 60 2.88 -7.49 16.33
N ILE A 61 2.20 -6.89 15.36
CA ILE A 61 0.81 -7.20 15.06
C ILE A 61 0.76 -8.11 13.83
N LEU A 62 0.19 -9.29 14.00
CA LEU A 62 -0.12 -10.20 12.91
C LEU A 62 -1.58 -10.01 12.50
N ALA A 63 -1.79 -9.69 11.23
CA ALA A 63 -3.10 -9.45 10.65
C ALA A 63 -3.33 -10.37 9.45
N GLU A 64 -4.40 -11.15 9.47
CA GLU A 64 -4.61 -12.24 8.52
C GLU A 64 -6.04 -12.26 7.98
N GLY A 65 -6.21 -12.85 6.82
CA GLY A 65 -7.51 -13.09 6.23
C GLY A 65 -7.43 -13.72 4.85
N ILE A 66 -8.58 -14.12 4.31
CA ILE A 66 -8.67 -14.72 2.99
C ILE A 66 -9.42 -13.78 2.05
N LEU A 67 -8.73 -13.31 1.03
CA LEU A 67 -9.33 -12.59 -0.07
C LEU A 67 -9.89 -13.58 -1.09
N ARG A 68 -11.19 -13.47 -1.38
CA ARG A 68 -11.89 -14.33 -2.33
C ARG A 68 -12.31 -13.53 -3.54
N SER A 69 -11.89 -13.95 -4.72
CA SER A 69 -12.38 -13.37 -5.96
C SER A 69 -13.73 -13.95 -6.38
N PRO A 70 -14.54 -13.22 -7.12
CA PRO A 70 -15.77 -13.76 -7.70
C PRO A 70 -15.54 -14.91 -8.68
N THR A 71 -14.35 -15.02 -9.25
CA THR A 71 -13.96 -16.14 -10.11
C THR A 71 -13.69 -17.44 -9.33
N GLY A 72 -13.51 -17.35 -7.99
CA GLY A 72 -13.29 -18.49 -7.11
C GLY A 72 -11.86 -18.61 -6.59
N SER A 73 -10.92 -17.80 -7.04
CA SER A 73 -9.55 -17.81 -6.48
C SER A 73 -9.54 -17.34 -5.02
N GLN A 74 -8.74 -17.98 -4.18
CA GLN A 74 -8.59 -17.67 -2.77
C GLN A 74 -7.13 -17.42 -2.43
N LEU A 75 -6.87 -16.26 -1.85
CA LEU A 75 -5.55 -15.78 -1.46
C LEU A 75 -5.52 -15.53 0.05
N HIS A 76 -4.72 -16.29 0.80
CA HIS A 76 -4.49 -16.03 2.21
C HIS A 76 -3.42 -14.96 2.37
N PHE A 77 -3.79 -13.87 3.01
CA PHE A 77 -2.90 -12.80 3.41
C PHE A 77 -2.46 -12.99 4.86
N SER A 78 -1.17 -12.85 5.12
CA SER A 78 -0.59 -12.81 6.45
C SER A 78 0.41 -11.64 6.47
N ASP A 79 0.01 -10.55 7.13
CA ASP A 79 0.79 -9.32 7.24
C ASP A 79 1.30 -9.17 8.67
N SER A 80 2.61 -9.11 8.84
CA SER A 80 3.25 -8.79 10.10
C SER A 80 3.65 -7.33 10.14
N TYR A 81 3.08 -6.57 11.08
CA TYR A 81 3.39 -5.17 11.32
C TYR A 81 4.32 -5.04 12.51
N GLY A 82 5.43 -4.38 12.34
CA GLY A 82 6.40 -4.11 13.39
C GLY A 82 6.97 -2.69 13.29
N ILE A 83 7.74 -2.29 14.28
CA ILE A 83 8.52 -1.05 14.26
C ILE A 83 9.98 -1.41 14.34
N SER A 84 10.76 -0.96 13.39
CA SER A 84 12.20 -1.11 13.35
C SER A 84 12.83 0.11 12.67
N ASP A 85 13.96 0.57 13.20
CA ASP A 85 14.72 1.71 12.67
C ASP A 85 13.88 2.99 12.49
N GLY A 86 12.90 3.20 13.39
CA GLY A 86 12.03 4.37 13.36
C GLY A 86 10.95 4.36 12.29
N ALA A 87 10.74 3.23 11.61
CA ALA A 87 9.73 3.04 10.60
C ALA A 87 8.77 1.91 10.95
N MET A 88 7.53 2.03 10.53
CA MET A 88 6.61 0.90 10.51
C MET A 88 6.96 0.01 9.33
N LYS A 89 7.27 -1.25 9.63
CA LYS A 89 7.50 -2.29 8.63
C LYS A 89 6.26 -3.13 8.47
N VAL A 90 6.01 -3.54 7.24
CA VAL A 90 4.95 -4.49 6.89
C VAL A 90 5.58 -5.60 6.08
N ASP A 91 5.61 -6.79 6.65
CA ASP A 91 6.05 -8.01 5.96
C ASP A 91 4.80 -8.78 5.52
N ARG A 92 4.54 -8.77 4.22
CA ARG A 92 3.37 -9.42 3.63
C ARG A 92 3.73 -10.76 3.02
N THR A 93 3.02 -11.80 3.44
CA THR A 93 3.00 -13.11 2.78
C THR A 93 1.64 -13.34 2.17
N VAL A 94 1.60 -13.74 0.90
CA VAL A 94 0.37 -14.16 0.22
C VAL A 94 0.52 -15.59 -0.23
N THR A 95 -0.37 -16.45 0.27
CA THR A 95 -0.42 -17.87 -0.11
C THR A 95 -1.65 -18.11 -0.97
N VAL A 96 -1.45 -18.70 -2.13
CA VAL A 96 -2.56 -19.14 -2.99
C VAL A 96 -3.13 -20.40 -2.42
N LEU A 97 -4.39 -20.34 -1.96
CA LEU A 97 -5.11 -21.50 -1.42
C LEU A 97 -5.87 -22.26 -2.52
N GLU A 98 -6.47 -21.49 -3.43
CA GLU A 98 -7.27 -22.02 -4.53
C GLU A 98 -7.13 -21.11 -5.74
N THR A 99 -7.02 -21.68 -6.91
CA THR A 99 -7.00 -20.94 -8.18
C THR A 99 -8.21 -21.32 -9.00
N ALA A 100 -8.91 -20.32 -9.51
CA ALA A 100 -9.78 -20.47 -10.67
C ALA A 100 -8.96 -20.36 -11.95
N ASP A 101 -9.62 -20.25 -13.10
CA ASP A 101 -8.98 -20.04 -14.42
C ASP A 101 -8.40 -18.60 -14.56
N ASP A 102 -7.79 -18.09 -13.49
CA ASP A 102 -7.17 -16.78 -13.48
C ASP A 102 -5.73 -16.85 -13.98
N PHE A 103 -5.30 -15.84 -14.75
CA PHE A 103 -3.95 -15.79 -15.36
C PHE A 103 -2.85 -15.36 -14.39
N GLY A 104 -3.20 -14.97 -13.18
CA GLY A 104 -2.26 -14.57 -12.14
C GLY A 104 -2.76 -13.40 -11.30
N PHE A 105 -1.98 -13.05 -10.29
CA PHE A 105 -2.30 -11.94 -9.40
C PHE A 105 -1.06 -11.11 -9.04
N ALA A 106 -1.31 -9.90 -8.56
CA ALA A 106 -0.33 -9.06 -7.87
C ALA A 106 -0.99 -8.42 -6.65
N THR A 107 -0.19 -8.02 -5.68
CA THR A 107 -0.66 -7.35 -4.47
C THR A 107 0.09 -6.05 -4.22
N LYS A 108 -0.48 -5.18 -3.41
CA LYS A 108 0.16 -3.95 -2.93
C LYS A 108 -0.19 -3.67 -1.48
N VAL A 109 0.67 -2.92 -0.80
CA VAL A 109 0.33 -2.20 0.42
C VAL A 109 -0.02 -0.77 0.04
N SER A 110 -1.14 -0.27 0.52
CA SER A 110 -1.61 1.08 0.21
C SER A 110 -2.20 1.76 1.44
N PHE A 111 -2.18 3.10 1.43
CA PHE A 111 -2.82 3.92 2.44
C PHE A 111 -3.51 5.10 1.79
N VAL A 112 -4.62 5.51 2.39
CA VAL A 112 -5.34 6.73 2.05
C VAL A 112 -4.84 7.85 2.96
N LEU A 113 -4.47 8.99 2.38
CA LEU A 113 -4.02 10.15 3.13
C LEU A 113 -5.24 10.88 3.71
N ALA A 114 -5.27 11.08 5.04
CA ALA A 114 -6.46 11.59 5.71
C ALA A 114 -6.65 13.11 5.59
N ALA A 115 -5.57 13.88 5.37
CA ALA A 115 -5.63 15.33 5.34
C ALA A 115 -6.31 15.88 4.07
N SER A 116 -6.20 15.19 2.94
CA SER A 116 -6.88 15.52 1.69
C SER A 116 -6.92 14.31 0.77
N ASP A 117 -7.99 14.18 0.02
CA ASP A 117 -8.16 13.23 -1.07
C ASP A 117 -7.60 13.74 -2.41
N LYS A 118 -7.17 15.02 -2.44
CA LYS A 118 -6.68 15.66 -3.66
C LYS A 118 -5.17 15.61 -3.75
N ILE A 119 -4.66 14.92 -4.74
CA ILE A 119 -3.20 14.80 -4.97
C ILE A 119 -2.49 16.15 -5.13
N ARG A 120 -3.19 17.18 -5.61
CA ARG A 120 -2.67 18.55 -5.74
C ARG A 120 -2.29 19.21 -4.41
N ASP A 121 -2.82 18.70 -3.29
CA ASP A 121 -2.51 19.20 -1.95
C ASP A 121 -1.19 18.63 -1.40
N TYR A 122 -0.55 17.77 -2.18
CA TYR A 122 0.70 17.12 -1.84
C TYR A 122 1.81 17.42 -2.85
N ASN A 123 3.04 17.48 -2.36
CA ASN A 123 4.24 17.34 -3.17
C ASN A 123 4.57 15.86 -3.22
N CYS A 124 4.40 15.24 -4.39
CA CYS A 124 4.68 13.82 -4.56
C CYS A 124 6.08 13.62 -5.12
N PHE A 125 6.81 12.66 -4.58
CA PHE A 125 8.12 12.25 -5.04
C PHE A 125 8.08 10.76 -5.43
N ALA A 126 8.39 10.50 -6.69
CA ALA A 126 8.57 9.16 -7.23
C ALA A 126 9.88 9.16 -8.06
N PRO A 127 10.94 8.46 -7.64
CA PRO A 127 12.31 8.71 -8.11
C PRO A 127 12.53 8.58 -9.62
N ALA A 128 11.79 7.72 -10.31
CA ALA A 128 11.91 7.58 -11.75
C ALA A 128 11.29 8.73 -12.53
N ASN A 129 10.36 9.41 -11.91
CA ASN A 129 9.60 10.48 -12.55
C ASN A 129 10.14 11.86 -12.20
N TRP A 130 11.00 11.95 -11.19
CA TRP A 130 11.57 13.24 -10.78
C TRP A 130 13.07 13.29 -11.05
N TYR A 131 13.40 13.40 -12.33
CA TYR A 131 14.76 13.57 -12.74
C TYR A 131 15.00 15.03 -13.10
N ARG A 132 15.91 15.72 -12.38
CA ARG A 132 16.33 17.11 -12.61
C ARG A 132 15.20 18.16 -12.56
N GLN A 133 14.33 18.11 -11.56
CA GLN A 133 13.21 19.06 -11.45
C GLN A 133 12.31 19.06 -12.70
N ASN A 134 12.20 17.93 -13.36
CA ASN A 134 11.34 17.80 -14.52
C ASN A 134 9.89 18.04 -14.10
N GLU A 135 9.28 19.11 -14.60
CA GLU A 135 7.89 19.46 -14.34
C GLU A 135 6.94 18.32 -14.69
N PHE A 136 7.27 17.53 -15.71
CA PHE A 136 6.52 16.32 -16.10
C PHE A 136 6.61 15.17 -15.10
N ALA A 137 7.46 15.26 -14.12
CA ALA A 137 7.59 14.24 -13.08
C ALA A 137 6.66 14.46 -11.88
N ASN A 138 6.11 15.65 -11.75
CA ASN A 138 5.13 15.95 -10.72
C ASN A 138 3.72 15.64 -11.27
N PRO A 139 2.96 14.69 -10.66
CA PRO A 139 1.60 14.42 -11.08
C PRO A 139 0.69 15.66 -11.15
N SER A 140 0.97 16.67 -10.33
CA SER A 140 0.23 17.94 -10.34
C SER A 140 0.45 18.80 -11.60
N VAL A 141 1.47 18.49 -12.39
CA VAL A 141 1.85 19.26 -13.60
C VAL A 141 1.59 18.48 -14.88
N LEU A 142 1.34 17.17 -14.79
CA LEU A 142 1.16 16.30 -15.95
C LEU A 142 -0.12 16.56 -16.77
N GLY A 143 -0.92 17.59 -16.39
CA GLY A 143 -2.12 17.96 -17.13
C GLY A 143 -3.17 16.84 -17.23
N TYR A 144 -2.91 15.70 -16.59
CA TYR A 144 -3.92 14.71 -16.38
C TYR A 144 -4.92 15.28 -15.38
N ASP A 145 -6.17 15.11 -15.68
CA ASP A 145 -7.21 15.36 -14.70
C ASP A 145 -6.87 14.53 -13.47
N LEU A 146 -6.43 15.21 -12.41
CA LEU A 146 -5.86 14.56 -11.22
C LEU A 146 -6.93 13.92 -10.33
N ASP A 147 -8.17 13.96 -10.78
CA ASP A 147 -9.24 13.11 -10.29
C ASP A 147 -9.13 11.66 -10.83
N CYS A 148 -8.11 11.37 -11.67
CA CYS A 148 -7.87 10.00 -12.08
C CYS A 148 -7.20 9.21 -10.95
N GLU A 149 -7.89 8.20 -10.47
CA GLU A 149 -7.51 7.36 -9.33
C GLU A 149 -6.23 6.52 -9.56
N TYR A 150 -5.65 6.55 -10.76
CA TYR A 150 -4.61 5.60 -11.15
C TYR A 150 -3.43 6.29 -11.83
N PHE A 151 -2.34 6.38 -11.09
CA PHE A 151 -1.04 6.63 -11.69
C PHE A 151 -0.33 5.29 -11.95
N TRP A 152 -0.45 4.79 -13.17
CA TRP A 152 0.20 3.56 -13.59
C TRP A 152 1.55 3.84 -14.24
N ARG A 153 2.63 3.43 -13.57
CA ARG A 153 3.93 3.27 -14.21
C ARG A 153 4.42 1.86 -13.94
N ARG A 154 5.03 1.24 -14.93
CA ARG A 154 5.66 -0.06 -14.75
C ARG A 154 6.76 0.07 -13.69
N GLU A 155 6.92 -0.93 -12.85
CA GLU A 155 7.94 -0.97 -11.78
C GLU A 155 9.35 -0.69 -12.30
N VAL A 156 9.67 -1.16 -13.50
CA VAL A 156 10.94 -0.89 -14.19
C VAL A 156 11.22 0.59 -14.47
N CYS A 157 10.22 1.46 -14.36
CA CYS A 157 10.39 2.88 -14.55
C CYS A 157 10.88 3.59 -13.27
N TYR A 158 10.92 2.91 -12.12
CA TYR A 158 11.37 3.49 -10.86
C TYR A 158 12.81 3.09 -10.58
N THR A 159 13.67 4.08 -10.38
CA THR A 159 15.09 3.85 -10.06
C THR A 159 15.29 3.41 -8.62
N LEU A 160 14.36 3.78 -7.74
CA LEU A 160 14.32 3.35 -6.34
C LEU A 160 12.88 2.94 -5.99
N PRO A 161 12.70 1.88 -5.20
CA PRO A 161 11.39 1.45 -4.74
C PRO A 161 10.89 2.34 -3.58
N LEU A 162 10.76 3.61 -3.85
CA LEU A 162 10.37 4.65 -2.91
C LEU A 162 9.30 5.54 -3.53
N PHE A 163 8.27 5.83 -2.75
CA PHE A 163 7.32 6.90 -3.01
C PHE A 163 7.20 7.77 -1.77
N ALA A 164 7.11 9.07 -1.92
CA ALA A 164 6.83 9.98 -0.81
C ALA A 164 5.78 11.01 -1.22
N ALA A 165 4.96 11.42 -0.25
CA ALA A 165 3.99 12.49 -0.37
C ALA A 165 4.10 13.42 0.83
N GLN A 166 4.32 14.71 0.58
CA GLN A 166 4.35 15.76 1.59
C GLN A 166 3.10 16.62 1.48
N ASN A 167 2.36 16.73 2.56
CA ASN A 167 1.24 17.65 2.63
C ASN A 167 1.75 19.09 2.57
N LYS A 168 1.26 19.90 1.61
CA LYS A 168 1.72 21.29 1.38
C LYS A 168 1.35 22.22 2.53
N ALA A 169 0.24 21.96 3.22
CA ALA A 169 -0.23 22.81 4.30
C ALA A 169 0.50 22.56 5.62
N THR A 170 0.80 21.29 5.94
CA THR A 170 1.38 20.91 7.23
C THR A 170 2.87 20.58 7.17
N GLY A 171 3.41 20.33 5.97
CA GLY A 171 4.78 19.84 5.78
C GLY A 171 4.98 18.38 6.18
N GLU A 172 3.96 17.69 6.67
CA GLU A 172 4.02 16.26 7.03
C GLU A 172 4.29 15.42 5.80
N THR A 173 5.27 14.53 5.92
CA THR A 173 5.67 13.65 4.83
C THR A 173 5.43 12.20 5.22
N ILE A 174 4.77 11.47 4.33
CA ILE A 174 4.71 10.02 4.37
C ILE A 174 5.58 9.47 3.24
N SER A 175 6.32 8.40 3.52
CA SER A 175 7.04 7.66 2.50
C SER A 175 6.75 6.18 2.59
N LEU A 176 6.69 5.53 1.45
CA LEU A 176 6.63 4.09 1.30
C LEU A 176 7.86 3.64 0.55
N SER A 177 8.61 2.72 1.12
CA SER A 177 9.76 2.10 0.46
C SER A 177 9.67 0.58 0.57
N ARG A 178 10.10 -0.11 -0.48
CA ARG A 178 10.28 -1.55 -0.45
C ARG A 178 11.70 -1.84 0.03
N TRP A 179 11.82 -2.42 1.20
CA TRP A 179 13.13 -2.61 1.84
C TRP A 179 13.89 -3.84 1.33
N ALA A 180 13.19 -4.94 1.11
CA ALA A 180 13.78 -6.12 0.51
C ALA A 180 12.77 -6.71 -0.47
N ALA A 181 13.22 -6.98 -1.68
CA ALA A 181 12.51 -7.90 -2.52
C ALA A 181 13.07 -9.28 -2.22
N ASP A 182 12.27 -10.15 -1.64
CA ASP A 182 12.49 -11.55 -1.91
C ASP A 182 12.24 -11.74 -3.41
N VAL A 183 13.34 -11.82 -4.16
CA VAL A 183 13.33 -11.94 -5.63
C VAL A 183 12.89 -13.36 -6.04
N GLY A 184 12.44 -14.17 -5.07
CA GLY A 184 11.98 -15.54 -5.24
C GLY A 184 10.67 -15.69 -6.00
N MET A 185 9.89 -14.62 -6.19
CA MET A 185 8.73 -14.67 -7.06
C MET A 185 9.10 -14.30 -8.51
N ARG A 186 9.95 -15.09 -9.12
CA ARG A 186 9.95 -15.18 -10.57
C ARG A 186 8.82 -16.13 -10.95
N SER A 187 7.74 -15.60 -11.50
CA SER A 187 6.83 -16.41 -12.30
C SER A 187 7.66 -17.15 -13.34
N GLN A 188 7.71 -18.44 -13.25
CA GLN A 188 8.10 -19.30 -14.36
C GLN A 188 7.03 -19.23 -15.44
#